data_c928b1c71f4a1064f1e8e413f509778b
#
_entry.id   c928b1c71f4a1064f1e8e413f509778b
#
_cell.length_a   1.000
_cell.length_b   1.000
_cell.length_c   1.000
_cell.angle_alpha   90.00
_cell.angle_beta   90.00
_cell.angle_gamma   90.00
#
_symmetry.space_group_name_H-M   'P 1'
#
loop_
_entity.id
_entity.type
_entity.pdbx_description
1 polymer ?
#
loop_
_entity_poly.entity_id
_entity_poly.type
_entity_poly.pdbx_seq_one_letter_code
_entity_poly.pdbx_strand_id
1 'polypeptide(L)'
;GCIRLHSFIMASNTGGGVDFKLYRYTPSLVAAIIFTVLFVLATCYHLYQVVRTRAWYFIVFVIGGAFQIIGYICRALAHDNKENIPIYSVGTIMILLAPPLYAASIYMTLGRLIVHLNAENLSLVPVKWLTIIFVSGDVIAFLMQAAGGGIMASGTLSAMTTGEHITIGGLAVQLVFFSVFIIASTIFHYRIRKNPTEKCFTPRRSSGVLQMPTWEIVMTGLYVASILILIRSIFRLIEYAQGNSGYLISHEAFLYVFDSTLMFFTMIAMSIFHPSKVLSQPTKPPRSSRRSRSSGRSRSANKELPLTREEV
;
A
#
# COMPACT_ATOMS: atom_id res chain seq x y z
N GLY A 1 -27.59 -48.19 37.95
CA GLY A 1 -27.85 -46.73 37.98
C GLY A 1 -26.90 -45.87 37.12
N CYS A 2 -25.74 -46.39 36.71
CA CYS A 2 -24.69 -45.60 36.01
C CYS A 2 -24.77 -45.66 34.48
N ILE A 3 -25.51 -46.58 33.89
CA ILE A 3 -25.57 -46.74 32.43
C ILE A 3 -26.64 -45.82 31.76
N ARG A 4 -27.62 -45.34 32.54
CA ARG A 4 -28.64 -44.42 32.01
C ARG A 4 -28.23 -42.94 31.98
N LEU A 5 -27.19 -42.56 32.70
CA LEU A 5 -26.68 -41.17 32.68
C LEU A 5 -25.79 -40.91 31.48
N HIS A 6 -25.07 -41.94 31.00
CA HIS A 6 -24.19 -41.81 29.82
C HIS A 6 -24.97 -41.73 28.53
N SER A 7 -26.17 -42.34 28.43
CA SER A 7 -27.04 -42.24 27.23
C SER A 7 -27.78 -40.90 27.16
N PHE A 8 -27.99 -40.22 28.28
CA PHE A 8 -28.66 -38.92 28.29
C PHE A 8 -27.72 -37.76 27.90
N ILE A 9 -26.42 -37.91 28.14
CA ILE A 9 -25.41 -36.91 27.76
C ILE A 9 -25.06 -37.03 26.27
N MET A 10 -25.23 -38.19 25.63
CA MET A 10 -25.05 -38.37 24.19
C MET A 10 -26.26 -37.98 23.34
N ALA A 11 -27.45 -37.81 23.92
CA ALA A 11 -28.68 -37.48 23.21
C ALA A 11 -29.01 -35.98 23.11
N SER A 12 -28.23 -35.10 23.73
CA SER A 12 -28.45 -33.65 23.70
C SER A 12 -27.58 -32.87 22.70
N ASN A 13 -26.89 -33.56 21.78
CA ASN A 13 -26.03 -32.91 20.80
C ASN A 13 -26.54 -33.04 19.36
N THR A 14 -27.87 -33.09 19.16
CA THR A 14 -28.54 -32.92 17.84
C THR A 14 -29.13 -31.52 17.68
N GLY A 15 -28.45 -30.51 18.18
CA GLY A 15 -28.61 -29.14 17.68
C GLY A 15 -27.68 -29.00 16.47
N GLY A 16 -28.22 -28.68 15.29
CA GLY A 16 -27.48 -28.54 14.05
C GLY A 16 -26.30 -27.57 14.13
N GLY A 17 -25.24 -28.02 14.80
CA GLY A 17 -23.97 -27.34 14.82
C GLY A 17 -23.37 -27.46 13.42
N VAL A 18 -23.25 -26.34 12.76
CA VAL A 18 -22.48 -26.28 11.51
C VAL A 18 -21.08 -26.73 11.83
N ASP A 19 -20.56 -27.68 11.05
CA ASP A 19 -19.16 -28.11 11.11
C ASP A 19 -18.26 -26.95 10.63
N PHE A 20 -18.09 -25.95 11.49
CA PHE A 20 -17.21 -24.80 11.22
C PHE A 20 -15.76 -25.24 11.36
N LYS A 21 -15.16 -25.59 10.21
CA LYS A 21 -13.73 -25.86 10.13
C LYS A 21 -13.01 -24.56 9.79
N LEU A 22 -12.13 -24.13 10.69
CA LEU A 22 -11.22 -23.00 10.49
C LEU A 22 -10.39 -23.15 9.21
N TYR A 23 -9.90 -24.36 8.96
CA TYR A 23 -9.25 -24.76 7.73
C TYR A 23 -9.96 -25.97 7.12
N ARG A 24 -10.43 -25.84 5.88
CA ARG A 24 -11.00 -26.98 5.11
C ARG A 24 -9.94 -27.86 4.45
N TYR A 25 -8.68 -27.44 4.51
CA TYR A 25 -7.51 -28.14 4.00
C TYR A 25 -6.36 -28.05 5.01
N THR A 26 -5.34 -28.88 4.84
CA THR A 26 -4.11 -28.79 5.63
C THR A 26 -3.22 -27.71 4.98
N PRO A 27 -2.92 -26.58 5.68
CA PRO A 27 -2.00 -25.60 5.17
C PRO A 27 -0.67 -26.21 4.75
N SER A 28 -0.22 -25.94 3.53
CA SER A 28 1.07 -26.43 3.05
C SER A 28 2.20 -25.70 3.75
N LEU A 29 2.94 -26.41 4.61
CA LEU A 29 4.10 -25.86 5.32
C LEU A 29 5.16 -25.33 4.33
N VAL A 30 5.40 -26.08 3.26
CA VAL A 30 6.43 -25.72 2.26
C VAL A 30 6.06 -24.41 1.56
N ALA A 31 4.82 -24.27 1.10
CA ALA A 31 4.37 -23.03 0.46
C ALA A 31 4.40 -21.84 1.43
N ALA A 32 3.95 -22.02 2.67
CA ALA A 32 3.99 -20.99 3.69
C ALA A 32 5.42 -20.52 3.98
N ILE A 33 6.40 -21.43 4.10
CA ILE A 33 7.81 -21.09 4.31
C ILE A 33 8.37 -20.36 3.09
N ILE A 34 8.14 -20.83 1.86
CA ILE A 34 8.63 -20.19 0.64
C ILE A 34 8.15 -18.74 0.58
N PHE A 35 6.84 -18.49 0.76
CA PHE A 35 6.31 -17.14 0.72
C PHE A 35 6.78 -16.28 1.90
N THR A 36 6.97 -16.85 3.09
CA THR A 36 7.59 -16.14 4.22
C THR A 36 8.97 -15.63 3.84
N VAL A 37 9.83 -16.48 3.28
CA VAL A 37 11.19 -16.10 2.86
C VAL A 37 11.14 -15.03 1.77
N LEU A 38 10.29 -15.18 0.75
CA LEU A 38 10.13 -14.21 -0.31
C LEU A 38 9.69 -12.83 0.23
N PHE A 39 8.72 -12.79 1.14
CA PHE A 39 8.26 -11.55 1.76
C PHE A 39 9.32 -10.93 2.68
N VAL A 40 10.10 -11.74 3.42
CA VAL A 40 11.23 -11.24 4.22
C VAL A 40 12.26 -10.55 3.32
N LEU A 41 12.70 -11.22 2.25
CA LEU A 41 13.68 -10.65 1.32
C LEU A 41 13.17 -9.36 0.66
N ALA A 42 11.93 -9.35 0.19
CA ALA A 42 11.33 -8.17 -0.41
C ALA A 42 11.18 -7.02 0.59
N THR A 43 10.73 -7.30 1.83
CA THR A 43 10.54 -6.29 2.88
C THR A 43 11.88 -5.71 3.33
N CYS A 44 12.90 -6.54 3.53
CA CYS A 44 14.25 -6.08 3.85
C CYS A 44 14.83 -5.19 2.74
N TYR A 45 14.60 -5.54 1.47
CA TYR A 45 15.04 -4.73 0.36
C TYR A 45 14.33 -3.37 0.31
N HIS A 46 13.00 -3.34 0.55
CA HIS A 46 12.26 -2.07 0.66
C HIS A 46 12.72 -1.23 1.85
N LEU A 47 12.97 -1.84 3.01
CA LEU A 47 13.51 -1.15 4.17
C LEU A 47 14.88 -0.51 3.84
N TYR A 48 15.76 -1.26 3.20
CA TYR A 48 17.05 -0.74 2.71
C TYR A 48 16.86 0.45 1.77
N GLN A 49 15.93 0.37 0.81
CA GLN A 49 15.62 1.47 -0.09
C GLN A 49 15.11 2.70 0.68
N VAL A 50 14.17 2.53 1.62
CA VAL A 50 13.60 3.63 2.43
C VAL A 50 14.67 4.34 3.25
N VAL A 51 15.54 3.58 3.93
CA VAL A 51 16.62 4.14 4.76
C VAL A 51 17.64 4.87 3.89
N ARG A 52 18.09 4.26 2.79
CA ARG A 52 19.09 4.84 1.88
C ARG A 52 18.60 6.12 1.20
N THR A 53 17.32 6.17 0.84
CA THR A 53 16.73 7.30 0.11
C THR A 53 16.04 8.31 1.01
N ARG A 54 15.95 8.02 2.33
CA ARG A 54 15.22 8.80 3.34
C ARG A 54 13.75 9.05 2.97
N ALA A 55 13.14 8.10 2.24
CA ALA A 55 11.74 8.17 1.80
C ALA A 55 10.79 7.66 2.89
N TRP A 56 10.77 8.30 4.06
CA TRP A 56 10.03 7.86 5.25
C TRP A 56 8.52 7.67 5.03
N TYR A 57 7.94 8.36 4.06
CA TYR A 57 6.52 8.18 3.70
C TYR A 57 6.22 6.78 3.18
N PHE A 58 7.24 6.05 2.72
CA PHE A 58 7.10 4.69 2.20
C PHE A 58 7.21 3.62 3.31
N ILE A 59 7.39 4.02 4.57
CA ILE A 59 7.46 3.11 5.72
C ILE A 59 6.18 2.28 5.88
N VAL A 60 5.01 2.86 5.52
CA VAL A 60 3.71 2.16 5.57
C VAL A 60 3.71 0.93 4.66
N PHE A 61 4.40 0.99 3.50
CA PHE A 61 4.59 -0.14 2.62
C PHE A 61 5.42 -1.26 3.29
N VAL A 62 6.47 -0.89 4.00
CA VAL A 62 7.33 -1.83 4.75
C VAL A 62 6.54 -2.49 5.89
N ILE A 63 5.68 -1.73 6.58
CA ILE A 63 4.78 -2.28 7.62
C ILE A 63 3.82 -3.28 7.00
N GLY A 64 3.26 -3.00 5.81
CA GLY A 64 2.45 -3.96 5.06
C GLY A 64 3.22 -5.26 4.75
N GLY A 65 4.49 -5.16 4.36
CA GLY A 65 5.38 -6.30 4.17
C GLY A 65 5.59 -7.11 5.46
N ALA A 66 5.80 -6.43 6.59
CA ALA A 66 5.92 -7.08 7.89
C ALA A 66 4.64 -7.84 8.28
N PHE A 67 3.46 -7.29 7.96
CA PHE A 67 2.19 -7.96 8.20
C PHE A 67 2.02 -9.22 7.35
N GLN A 68 2.47 -9.20 6.08
CA GLN A 68 2.53 -10.41 5.27
C GLN A 68 3.42 -11.48 5.91
N ILE A 69 4.61 -11.11 6.37
CA ILE A 69 5.55 -12.04 7.01
C ILE A 69 4.89 -12.69 8.24
N ILE A 70 4.30 -11.90 9.13
CA ILE A 70 3.61 -12.41 10.33
C ILE A 70 2.47 -13.33 9.92
N GLY A 71 1.66 -12.95 8.94
CA GLY A 71 0.55 -13.73 8.44
C GLY A 71 0.97 -15.11 7.92
N TYR A 72 2.05 -15.18 7.12
CA TYR A 72 2.56 -16.46 6.60
C TYR A 72 3.30 -17.29 7.66
N ILE A 73 3.93 -16.68 8.66
CA ILE A 73 4.46 -17.39 9.82
C ILE A 73 3.31 -18.04 10.60
N CYS A 74 2.23 -17.31 10.90
CA CYS A 74 1.05 -17.88 11.56
C CYS A 74 0.46 -19.04 10.75
N ARG A 75 0.45 -18.90 9.41
CA ARG A 75 -0.02 -19.96 8.51
C ARG A 75 0.87 -21.20 8.54
N ALA A 76 2.19 -21.04 8.64
CA ALA A 76 3.13 -22.15 8.83
C ALA A 76 2.90 -22.86 10.17
N LEU A 77 2.70 -22.10 11.26
CA LEU A 77 2.40 -22.64 12.60
C LEU A 77 1.04 -23.35 12.66
N ALA A 78 0.07 -22.93 11.85
CA ALA A 78 -1.23 -23.56 11.76
C ALA A 78 -1.18 -24.96 11.09
N HIS A 79 -0.08 -25.36 10.47
CA HIS A 79 0.13 -26.70 9.92
C HIS A 79 0.00 -27.76 11.04
N ASP A 80 0.64 -27.52 12.18
CA ASP A 80 0.65 -28.45 13.30
C ASP A 80 -0.56 -28.28 14.24
N ASN A 81 -1.11 -27.06 14.33
CA ASN A 81 -2.17 -26.67 15.27
C ASN A 81 -3.37 -26.05 14.54
N LYS A 82 -4.11 -26.85 13.77
CA LYS A 82 -5.24 -26.40 12.93
C LYS A 82 -6.41 -25.79 13.70
N GLU A 83 -6.59 -26.19 14.97
CA GLU A 83 -7.72 -25.76 15.83
C GLU A 83 -7.39 -24.54 16.70
N ASN A 84 -6.18 -23.98 16.55
CA ASN A 84 -5.78 -22.81 17.33
C ASN A 84 -6.38 -21.54 16.73
N ILE A 85 -7.55 -21.13 17.28
CA ILE A 85 -8.30 -19.93 16.84
C ILE A 85 -7.43 -18.65 16.86
N PRO A 86 -6.66 -18.36 17.92
CA PRO A 86 -5.77 -17.20 17.95
C PRO A 86 -4.77 -17.14 16.79
N ILE A 87 -4.08 -18.25 16.49
CA ILE A 87 -3.09 -18.29 15.39
C ILE A 87 -3.77 -18.06 14.06
N TYR A 88 -4.90 -18.72 13.83
CA TYR A 88 -5.71 -18.51 12.61
C TYR A 88 -6.16 -17.07 12.45
N SER A 89 -6.74 -16.47 13.50
CA SER A 89 -7.29 -15.12 13.46
C SER A 89 -6.20 -14.08 13.21
N VAL A 90 -5.08 -14.16 13.96
CA VAL A 90 -3.95 -13.25 13.76
C VAL A 90 -3.39 -13.37 12.35
N GLY A 91 -3.15 -14.59 11.88
CA GLY A 91 -2.65 -14.83 10.53
C GLY A 91 -3.55 -14.23 9.45
N THR A 92 -4.85 -14.49 9.53
CA THR A 92 -5.84 -14.00 8.57
C THR A 92 -5.95 -12.47 8.60
N ILE A 93 -6.03 -11.87 9.79
CA ILE A 93 -6.11 -10.40 9.95
C ILE A 93 -4.84 -9.72 9.38
N MET A 94 -3.65 -10.26 9.64
CA MET A 94 -2.40 -9.70 9.14
C MET A 94 -2.30 -9.75 7.62
N ILE A 95 -2.67 -10.88 7.00
CA ILE A 95 -2.71 -11.02 5.55
C ILE A 95 -3.75 -10.07 4.94
N LEU A 96 -4.89 -9.88 5.59
CA LEU A 96 -5.97 -9.03 5.11
C LEU A 96 -5.64 -7.54 5.22
N LEU A 97 -4.86 -7.14 6.23
CA LEU A 97 -4.49 -5.74 6.48
C LEU A 97 -3.32 -5.25 5.62
N ALA A 98 -2.49 -6.16 5.11
CA ALA A 98 -1.31 -5.78 4.33
C ALA A 98 -1.64 -5.02 3.01
N PRO A 99 -2.61 -5.43 2.16
CA PRO A 99 -2.92 -4.73 0.92
C PRO A 99 -3.45 -3.29 1.09
N PRO A 100 -4.32 -2.97 2.06
CA PRO A 100 -4.64 -1.59 2.40
C PRO A 100 -3.41 -0.73 2.72
N LEU A 101 -2.40 -1.27 3.39
CA LEU A 101 -1.16 -0.55 3.68
C LEU A 101 -0.32 -0.30 2.42
N TYR A 102 -0.29 -1.27 1.50
CA TYR A 102 0.33 -1.06 0.19
C TYR A 102 -0.42 0.01 -0.62
N ALA A 103 -1.75 -0.05 -0.64
CA ALA A 103 -2.59 0.96 -1.29
C ALA A 103 -2.39 2.35 -0.68
N ALA A 104 -2.34 2.49 0.64
CA ALA A 104 -2.05 3.75 1.32
C ALA A 104 -0.72 4.37 0.88
N SER A 105 0.32 3.53 0.70
CA SER A 105 1.62 3.99 0.19
C SER A 105 1.55 4.46 -1.26
N ILE A 106 0.72 3.81 -2.08
CA ILE A 106 0.45 4.21 -3.47
C ILE A 106 -0.28 5.57 -3.48
N TYR A 107 -1.30 5.77 -2.63
CA TYR A 107 -2.00 7.06 -2.52
C TYR A 107 -1.08 8.20 -2.10
N MET A 108 -0.25 7.97 -1.08
CA MET A 108 0.74 8.95 -0.64
C MET A 108 1.78 9.26 -1.73
N THR A 109 2.19 8.26 -2.49
CA THR A 109 3.15 8.45 -3.59
C THR A 109 2.55 9.30 -4.70
N LEU A 110 1.31 9.01 -5.12
CA LEU A 110 0.61 9.82 -6.12
C LEU A 110 0.44 11.27 -5.65
N GLY A 111 -0.02 11.48 -4.41
CA GLY A 111 -0.17 12.82 -3.86
C GLY A 111 1.13 13.62 -3.86
N ARG A 112 2.26 13.01 -3.48
CA ARG A 112 3.59 13.63 -3.53
C ARG A 112 4.06 13.89 -4.96
N LEU A 113 3.75 12.99 -5.88
CA LEU A 113 4.09 13.18 -7.31
C LEU A 113 3.35 14.38 -7.91
N ILE A 114 2.06 14.54 -7.61
CA ILE A 114 1.24 15.69 -8.05
C ILE A 114 1.85 17.01 -7.57
N VAL A 115 2.20 17.09 -6.28
CA VAL A 115 2.85 18.29 -5.69
C VAL A 115 4.24 18.52 -6.32
N HIS A 116 5.03 17.46 -6.50
CA HIS A 116 6.35 17.56 -7.11
C HIS A 116 6.30 18.14 -8.54
N LEU A 117 5.27 17.79 -9.28
CA LEU A 117 5.05 18.27 -10.65
C LEU A 117 4.38 19.66 -10.71
N ASN A 118 4.02 20.30 -9.56
CA ASN A 118 3.21 21.52 -9.49
C ASN A 118 1.91 21.41 -10.31
N ALA A 119 1.28 20.23 -10.29
CA ALA A 119 0.11 19.90 -11.11
C ALA A 119 -1.16 19.72 -10.25
N GLU A 120 -1.24 20.41 -9.11
CA GLU A 120 -2.36 20.28 -8.16
C GLU A 120 -3.69 20.65 -8.81
N ASN A 121 -3.70 21.65 -9.71
CA ASN A 121 -4.89 22.09 -10.44
C ASN A 121 -5.42 21.05 -11.44
N LEU A 122 -4.62 20.05 -11.82
CA LEU A 122 -5.01 18.99 -12.77
C LEU A 122 -5.58 17.76 -12.02
N SER A 123 -5.43 17.70 -10.70
CA SER A 123 -5.95 16.60 -9.88
C SER A 123 -7.48 16.69 -9.77
N LEU A 124 -8.16 15.53 -9.84
CA LEU A 124 -9.60 15.43 -9.65
C LEU A 124 -9.99 15.67 -8.20
N VAL A 125 -9.17 15.16 -7.27
CA VAL A 125 -9.37 15.30 -5.84
C VAL A 125 -8.25 16.19 -5.30
N PRO A 126 -8.57 17.21 -4.44
CA PRO A 126 -7.54 18.02 -3.81
C PRO A 126 -6.50 17.14 -3.10
N VAL A 127 -5.20 17.38 -3.37
CA VAL A 127 -4.11 16.50 -2.90
C VAL A 127 -4.13 16.29 -1.38
N LYS A 128 -4.53 17.32 -0.62
CA LYS A 128 -4.65 17.25 0.84
C LYS A 128 -5.67 16.20 1.30
N TRP A 129 -6.75 16.01 0.56
CA TRP A 129 -7.83 15.07 0.88
C TRP A 129 -7.66 13.71 0.20
N LEU A 130 -6.88 13.63 -0.86
CA LEU A 130 -6.70 12.41 -1.66
C LEU A 130 -6.32 11.22 -0.77
N THR A 131 -5.23 11.32 -0.04
CA THR A 131 -4.78 10.23 0.85
C THR A 131 -5.78 9.96 1.96
N ILE A 132 -6.37 11.00 2.57
CA ILE A 132 -7.30 10.86 3.70
C ILE A 132 -8.56 10.11 3.26
N ILE A 133 -9.19 10.51 2.15
CA ILE A 133 -10.43 9.89 1.64
C ILE A 133 -10.22 8.41 1.33
N PHE A 134 -9.17 8.08 0.58
CA PHE A 134 -8.94 6.70 0.16
C PHE A 134 -8.48 5.81 1.33
N VAL A 135 -7.61 6.29 2.20
CA VAL A 135 -7.19 5.54 3.40
C VAL A 135 -8.36 5.35 4.37
N SER A 136 -9.23 6.35 4.56
CA SER A 136 -10.41 6.19 5.42
C SER A 136 -11.39 5.15 4.86
N GLY A 137 -11.58 5.11 3.54
CA GLY A 137 -12.35 4.06 2.87
C GLY A 137 -11.79 2.66 3.12
N ASP A 138 -10.47 2.49 3.00
CA ASP A 138 -9.81 1.21 3.28
C ASP A 138 -9.90 0.82 4.76
N VAL A 139 -9.79 1.78 5.69
CA VAL A 139 -9.97 1.53 7.14
C VAL A 139 -11.40 1.09 7.46
N ILE A 140 -12.41 1.76 6.91
CA ILE A 140 -13.82 1.37 7.09
C ILE A 140 -14.05 -0.04 6.55
N ALA A 141 -13.58 -0.32 5.34
CA ALA A 141 -13.67 -1.64 4.73
C ALA A 141 -13.02 -2.72 5.60
N PHE A 142 -11.82 -2.45 6.11
CA PHE A 142 -11.11 -3.36 7.01
C PHE A 142 -11.87 -3.61 8.31
N LEU A 143 -12.43 -2.57 8.94
CA LEU A 143 -13.24 -2.72 10.16
C LEU A 143 -14.49 -3.57 9.91
N MET A 144 -15.15 -3.42 8.77
CA MET A 144 -16.26 -4.27 8.36
C MET A 144 -15.83 -5.73 8.21
N GLN A 145 -14.71 -5.99 7.54
CA GLN A 145 -14.17 -7.34 7.34
C GLN A 145 -13.77 -7.99 8.67
N ALA A 146 -13.12 -7.24 9.56
CA ALA A 146 -12.75 -7.72 10.90
C ALA A 146 -13.98 -8.03 11.76
N ALA A 147 -14.98 -7.16 11.73
CA ALA A 147 -16.25 -7.38 12.45
C ALA A 147 -16.99 -8.60 11.90
N GLY A 148 -17.09 -8.74 10.56
CA GLY A 148 -17.69 -9.89 9.92
C GLY A 148 -17.00 -11.20 10.29
N GLY A 149 -15.66 -11.23 10.24
CA GLY A 149 -14.86 -12.38 10.66
C GLY A 149 -15.04 -12.72 12.14
N GLY A 150 -15.12 -11.71 13.02
CA GLY A 150 -15.39 -11.90 14.45
C GLY A 150 -16.78 -12.48 14.71
N ILE A 151 -17.81 -12.01 13.97
CA ILE A 151 -19.16 -12.56 14.09
C ILE A 151 -19.21 -14.01 13.62
N MET A 152 -18.53 -14.34 12.50
CA MET A 152 -18.46 -15.72 12.00
C MET A 152 -17.83 -16.67 13.03
N ALA A 153 -16.88 -16.20 13.82
CA ALA A 153 -16.21 -17.00 14.85
C ALA A 153 -17.12 -17.41 16.02
N SER A 154 -18.33 -16.82 16.16
CA SER A 154 -19.31 -17.21 17.19
C SER A 154 -19.97 -18.58 16.95
N GLY A 155 -19.84 -19.17 15.75
CA GLY A 155 -20.21 -20.56 15.47
C GLY A 155 -21.67 -20.85 15.28
N THR A 156 -22.58 -19.85 15.29
CA THR A 156 -24.01 -20.05 14.98
C THR A 156 -24.29 -19.84 13.49
N LEU A 157 -25.26 -20.60 12.92
CA LEU A 157 -25.62 -20.47 11.50
C LEU A 157 -26.00 -19.05 11.08
N SER A 158 -26.81 -18.37 11.93
CA SER A 158 -27.22 -16.99 11.64
C SER A 158 -26.03 -16.01 11.74
N ALA A 159 -25.11 -16.22 12.65
CA ALA A 159 -23.91 -15.39 12.75
C ALA A 159 -22.96 -15.64 11.58
N MET A 160 -22.83 -16.88 11.09
CA MET A 160 -22.02 -17.18 9.92
C MET A 160 -22.52 -16.42 8.68
N THR A 161 -23.81 -16.51 8.35
CA THR A 161 -24.39 -15.80 7.19
C THR A 161 -24.31 -14.27 7.36
N THR A 162 -24.60 -13.76 8.54
CA THR A 162 -24.49 -12.33 8.81
C THR A 162 -23.06 -11.83 8.70
N GLY A 163 -22.10 -12.54 9.30
CA GLY A 163 -20.68 -12.19 9.26
C GLY A 163 -20.10 -12.26 7.84
N GLU A 164 -20.54 -13.25 7.04
CA GLU A 164 -20.17 -13.37 5.62
C GLU A 164 -20.64 -12.16 4.82
N HIS A 165 -21.92 -11.77 4.95
CA HIS A 165 -22.46 -10.59 4.26
C HIS A 165 -21.75 -9.28 4.65
N ILE A 166 -21.40 -9.12 5.93
CA ILE A 166 -20.65 -7.94 6.40
C ILE A 166 -19.23 -7.93 5.80
N THR A 167 -18.58 -9.09 5.74
CA THR A 167 -17.23 -9.21 5.13
C THR A 167 -17.27 -8.91 3.64
N ILE A 168 -18.25 -9.45 2.91
CA ILE A 168 -18.47 -9.16 1.48
C ILE A 168 -18.73 -7.67 1.27
N GLY A 169 -19.57 -7.05 2.13
CA GLY A 169 -19.82 -5.61 2.10
C GLY A 169 -18.54 -4.80 2.28
N GLY A 170 -17.66 -5.18 3.22
CA GLY A 170 -16.35 -4.55 3.44
C GLY A 170 -15.43 -4.68 2.21
N LEU A 171 -15.35 -5.88 1.62
CA LEU A 171 -14.56 -6.11 0.40
C LEU A 171 -15.09 -5.30 -0.79
N ALA A 172 -16.42 -5.18 -0.93
CA ALA A 172 -17.04 -4.37 -1.98
C ALA A 172 -16.74 -2.87 -1.80
N VAL A 173 -16.82 -2.36 -0.57
CA VAL A 173 -16.45 -0.97 -0.24
C VAL A 173 -14.98 -0.72 -0.60
N GLN A 174 -14.06 -1.59 -0.19
CA GLN A 174 -12.64 -1.49 -0.54
C GLN A 174 -12.43 -1.46 -2.05
N LEU A 175 -13.08 -2.36 -2.80
CA LEU A 175 -12.97 -2.44 -4.25
C LEU A 175 -13.45 -1.16 -4.93
N VAL A 176 -14.58 -0.57 -4.47
CA VAL A 176 -15.13 0.68 -5.00
C VAL A 176 -14.17 1.83 -4.77
N PHE A 177 -13.71 2.06 -3.52
CA PHE A 177 -12.78 3.15 -3.21
C PHE A 177 -11.47 3.03 -4.00
N PHE A 178 -10.93 1.82 -4.11
CA PHE A 178 -9.71 1.58 -4.85
C PHE A 178 -9.89 1.78 -6.37
N SER A 179 -11.02 1.38 -6.93
CA SER A 179 -11.37 1.63 -8.33
C SER A 179 -11.51 3.12 -8.64
N VAL A 180 -12.17 3.88 -7.75
CA VAL A 180 -12.27 5.34 -7.87
C VAL A 180 -10.89 5.99 -7.83
N PHE A 181 -9.97 5.50 -6.98
CA PHE A 181 -8.59 5.97 -6.96
C PHE A 181 -7.88 5.74 -8.29
N ILE A 182 -8.01 4.55 -8.90
CA ILE A 182 -7.40 4.25 -10.21
C ILE A 182 -7.95 5.18 -11.29
N ILE A 183 -9.26 5.43 -11.30
CA ILE A 183 -9.91 6.36 -12.23
C ILE A 183 -9.36 7.78 -12.03
N ALA A 184 -9.30 8.27 -10.79
CA ALA A 184 -8.76 9.59 -10.48
C ALA A 184 -7.29 9.74 -10.92
N SER A 185 -6.49 8.70 -10.69
CA SER A 185 -5.09 8.62 -11.13
C SER A 185 -4.96 8.66 -12.66
N THR A 186 -5.85 7.95 -13.38
CA THR A 186 -5.87 7.92 -14.84
C THR A 186 -6.29 9.27 -15.42
N ILE A 187 -7.29 9.94 -14.85
CA ILE A 187 -7.72 11.28 -15.25
C ILE A 187 -6.59 12.28 -15.03
N PHE A 188 -5.90 12.22 -13.90
CA PHE A 188 -4.72 13.05 -13.63
C PHE A 188 -3.64 12.83 -14.69
N HIS A 189 -3.29 11.58 -14.98
CA HIS A 189 -2.29 11.23 -15.98
C HIS A 189 -2.66 11.75 -17.39
N TYR A 190 -3.91 11.60 -17.80
CA TYR A 190 -4.40 12.13 -19.06
C TYR A 190 -4.30 13.66 -19.14
N ARG A 191 -4.71 14.35 -18.06
CA ARG A 191 -4.68 15.82 -18.00
C ARG A 191 -3.27 16.39 -18.02
N ILE A 192 -2.32 15.78 -17.29
CA ILE A 192 -0.93 16.25 -17.26
C ILE A 192 -0.20 15.98 -18.58
N ARG A 193 -0.56 14.93 -19.32
CA ARG A 193 -0.07 14.72 -20.69
C ARG A 193 -0.59 15.75 -21.68
N LYS A 194 -1.85 16.18 -21.51
CA LYS A 194 -2.46 17.20 -22.37
C LYS A 194 -1.94 18.62 -22.07
N ASN A 195 -1.71 18.91 -20.78
CA ASN A 195 -1.23 20.20 -20.30
C ASN A 195 0.02 19.98 -19.41
N PRO A 196 1.18 19.70 -20.00
CA PRO A 196 2.39 19.41 -19.25
C PRO A 196 2.90 20.68 -18.53
N THR A 197 3.27 20.53 -17.26
CA THR A 197 3.90 21.59 -16.48
C THR A 197 5.39 21.71 -16.83
N GLU A 198 6.02 22.86 -16.56
CA GLU A 198 7.46 23.05 -16.81
C GLU A 198 8.34 21.97 -16.19
N LYS A 199 7.93 21.43 -15.04
CA LYS A 199 8.66 20.36 -14.35
C LYS A 199 8.61 19.01 -15.06
N CYS A 200 7.65 18.80 -15.96
CA CYS A 200 7.59 17.57 -16.76
C CYS A 200 8.73 17.48 -17.78
N PHE A 201 9.29 18.61 -18.20
CA PHE A 201 10.34 18.71 -19.22
C PHE A 201 11.77 18.72 -18.66
N THR A 202 11.97 18.61 -17.34
CA THR A 202 13.32 18.57 -16.80
C THR A 202 14.03 17.28 -17.24
N PRO A 203 15.00 17.37 -18.19
CA PRO A 203 15.68 16.19 -18.71
C PRO A 203 16.60 15.65 -17.62
N ARG A 204 16.31 14.46 -17.09
CA ARG A 204 17.31 13.72 -16.35
C ARG A 204 18.18 12.98 -17.32
N ARG A 205 19.48 13.21 -17.24
CA ARG A 205 20.53 12.44 -17.93
C ARG A 205 20.47 10.99 -17.46
N SER A 206 19.53 10.22 -18.05
CA SER A 206 19.43 8.78 -17.80
C SER A 206 20.19 8.07 -18.90
N SER A 207 21.28 7.42 -18.53
CA SER A 207 22.03 6.51 -19.36
C SER A 207 21.28 5.16 -19.42
N GLY A 208 20.18 5.07 -20.14
CA GLY A 208 19.39 3.84 -20.24
C GLY A 208 18.37 3.86 -21.35
N VAL A 209 18.03 2.66 -21.82
CA VAL A 209 17.27 2.31 -23.02
C VAL A 209 15.82 2.85 -23.08
N LEU A 210 15.24 3.33 -21.98
CA LEU A 210 13.90 3.93 -21.95
C LEU A 210 14.01 5.46 -21.83
N GLN A 211 13.72 6.17 -22.89
CA GLN A 211 13.63 7.65 -22.95
C GLN A 211 12.33 8.21 -22.34
N MET A 212 11.73 7.53 -21.36
CA MET A 212 10.52 8.03 -20.70
C MET A 212 10.87 9.10 -19.65
N PRO A 213 10.05 10.16 -19.50
CA PRO A 213 10.17 11.12 -18.41
C PRO A 213 10.16 10.39 -17.07
N THR A 214 11.02 10.78 -16.14
CA THR A 214 11.21 10.05 -14.88
C THR A 214 9.91 9.92 -14.05
N TRP A 215 9.01 10.90 -14.16
CA TRP A 215 7.71 10.85 -13.49
C TRP A 215 6.74 9.82 -14.09
N GLU A 216 6.80 9.57 -15.42
CA GLU A 216 5.99 8.53 -16.08
C GLU A 216 6.42 7.13 -15.62
N ILE A 217 7.71 6.93 -15.36
CA ILE A 217 8.21 5.65 -14.84
C ILE A 217 7.57 5.34 -13.46
N VAL A 218 7.47 6.36 -12.59
CA VAL A 218 6.78 6.19 -11.29
C VAL A 218 5.29 5.93 -11.49
N MET A 219 4.63 6.68 -12.39
CA MET A 219 3.22 6.46 -12.71
C MET A 219 2.96 5.04 -13.22
N THR A 220 3.83 4.52 -14.08
CA THR A 220 3.73 3.13 -14.57
C THR A 220 3.84 2.13 -13.41
N GLY A 221 4.78 2.35 -12.49
CA GLY A 221 4.89 1.52 -11.29
C GLY A 221 3.65 1.55 -10.42
N LEU A 222 3.05 2.73 -10.24
CA LEU A 222 1.78 2.88 -9.50
C LEU A 222 0.64 2.13 -10.19
N TYR A 223 0.53 2.20 -11.53
CA TYR A 223 -0.49 1.45 -12.28
C TYR A 223 -0.31 -0.05 -12.16
N VAL A 224 0.91 -0.56 -12.36
CA VAL A 224 1.19 -2.00 -12.25
C VAL A 224 0.82 -2.50 -10.86
N ALA A 225 1.27 -1.81 -9.81
CA ALA A 225 0.93 -2.17 -8.43
C ALA A 225 -0.58 -2.10 -8.16
N SER A 226 -1.24 -1.05 -8.66
CA SER A 226 -2.70 -0.87 -8.50
C SER A 226 -3.49 -1.97 -9.21
N ILE A 227 -3.10 -2.36 -10.42
CA ILE A 227 -3.78 -3.45 -11.15
C ILE A 227 -3.64 -4.78 -10.41
N LEU A 228 -2.45 -5.09 -9.88
CA LEU A 228 -2.21 -6.32 -9.12
C LEU A 228 -3.06 -6.35 -7.84
N ILE A 229 -3.15 -5.24 -7.11
CA ILE A 229 -4.01 -5.11 -5.91
C ILE A 229 -5.48 -5.22 -6.31
N LEU A 230 -5.91 -4.64 -7.43
CA LEU A 230 -7.28 -4.72 -7.92
C LEU A 230 -7.69 -6.15 -8.26
N ILE A 231 -6.85 -6.89 -9.00
CA ILE A 231 -7.08 -8.30 -9.34
C ILE A 231 -7.24 -9.13 -8.06
N ARG A 232 -6.34 -8.92 -7.08
CA ARG A 232 -6.44 -9.57 -5.77
C ARG A 232 -7.76 -9.24 -5.07
N SER A 233 -8.17 -7.97 -5.06
CA SER A 233 -9.41 -7.53 -4.39
C SER A 233 -10.65 -8.15 -5.01
N ILE A 234 -10.68 -8.26 -6.35
CA ILE A 234 -11.75 -8.95 -7.09
C ILE A 234 -11.76 -10.44 -6.73
N PHE A 235 -10.60 -11.09 -6.73
CA PHE A 235 -10.48 -12.48 -6.36
C PHE A 235 -11.02 -12.75 -4.95
N ARG A 236 -10.63 -11.92 -3.97
CA ARG A 236 -11.10 -12.04 -2.57
C ARG A 236 -12.61 -11.83 -2.46
N LEU A 237 -13.17 -10.90 -3.22
CA LEU A 237 -14.62 -10.69 -3.24
C LEU A 237 -15.35 -11.93 -3.78
N ILE A 238 -14.86 -12.53 -4.87
CA ILE A 238 -15.45 -13.76 -5.45
C ILE A 238 -15.29 -14.93 -4.49
N GLU A 239 -14.12 -15.08 -3.85
CA GLU A 239 -13.83 -16.14 -2.88
C GLU A 239 -14.83 -16.12 -1.71
N TYR A 240 -15.05 -14.93 -1.11
CA TYR A 240 -16.02 -14.78 -0.02
C TYR A 240 -17.47 -14.88 -0.49
N ALA A 241 -17.81 -14.42 -1.70
CA ALA A 241 -19.14 -14.54 -2.27
C ALA A 241 -19.56 -15.98 -2.56
N GLN A 242 -18.62 -16.92 -2.71
CA GLN A 242 -18.90 -18.35 -2.81
C GLN A 242 -19.23 -19.00 -1.44
N GLY A 243 -19.03 -18.28 -0.35
CA GLY A 243 -19.26 -18.76 1.00
C GLY A 243 -18.23 -19.76 1.50
N ASN A 244 -18.31 -20.08 2.79
CA ASN A 244 -17.37 -20.99 3.46
C ASN A 244 -17.33 -22.43 2.85
N SER A 245 -18.34 -22.85 2.08
CA SER A 245 -18.37 -24.11 1.34
C SER A 245 -17.86 -23.99 -0.09
N GLY A 246 -17.40 -22.81 -0.51
CA GLY A 246 -16.96 -22.50 -1.85
C GLY A 246 -15.76 -23.31 -2.32
N TYR A 247 -15.68 -23.53 -3.63
CA TYR A 247 -14.57 -24.24 -4.26
C TYR A 247 -13.23 -23.54 -4.06
N LEU A 248 -13.21 -22.19 -4.13
CA LEU A 248 -11.98 -21.38 -3.99
C LEU A 248 -11.39 -21.46 -2.59
N ILE A 249 -12.22 -21.36 -1.55
CA ILE A 249 -11.80 -21.48 -0.15
C ILE A 249 -11.27 -22.89 0.17
N SER A 250 -11.79 -23.92 -0.51
CA SER A 250 -11.41 -25.32 -0.27
C SER A 250 -10.05 -25.69 -0.87
N HIS A 251 -9.51 -24.89 -1.79
CA HIS A 251 -8.26 -25.18 -2.48
C HIS A 251 -7.20 -24.14 -2.19
N GLU A 252 -6.19 -24.51 -1.45
CA GLU A 252 -5.09 -23.65 -1.03
C GLU A 252 -4.31 -23.00 -2.18
N ALA A 253 -4.22 -23.67 -3.32
CA ALA A 253 -3.48 -23.20 -4.49
C ALA A 253 -3.94 -21.80 -4.95
N PHE A 254 -5.25 -21.55 -4.92
CA PHE A 254 -5.80 -20.26 -5.34
C PHE A 254 -5.36 -19.10 -4.45
N LEU A 255 -5.27 -19.34 -3.14
CA LEU A 255 -4.77 -18.34 -2.20
C LEU A 255 -3.31 -17.98 -2.52
N TYR A 256 -2.45 -18.98 -2.77
CA TYR A 256 -1.05 -18.68 -3.10
C TYR A 256 -0.90 -18.01 -4.47
N VAL A 257 -1.70 -18.38 -5.46
CA VAL A 257 -1.62 -17.79 -6.81
C VAL A 257 -2.22 -16.38 -6.85
N PHE A 258 -3.44 -16.20 -6.34
CA PHE A 258 -4.19 -14.96 -6.50
C PHE A 258 -4.06 -13.98 -5.32
N ASP A 259 -3.55 -14.42 -4.16
CA ASP A 259 -3.27 -13.53 -3.04
C ASP A 259 -1.75 -13.33 -2.88
N SER A 260 -1.00 -14.37 -2.52
CA SER A 260 0.41 -14.28 -2.19
C SER A 260 1.26 -13.80 -3.36
N THR A 261 1.10 -14.41 -4.53
CA THR A 261 1.91 -14.11 -5.71
C THR A 261 1.65 -12.69 -6.23
N LEU A 262 0.38 -12.25 -6.26
CA LEU A 262 0.05 -10.87 -6.68
C LEU A 262 0.63 -9.83 -5.72
N MET A 263 0.60 -10.08 -4.40
CA MET A 263 1.20 -9.18 -3.41
C MET A 263 2.72 -9.16 -3.52
N PHE A 264 3.35 -10.29 -3.76
CA PHE A 264 4.79 -10.36 -4.00
C PHE A 264 5.20 -9.58 -5.26
N PHE A 265 4.47 -9.74 -6.37
CA PHE A 265 4.72 -8.95 -7.58
C PHE A 265 4.45 -7.46 -7.40
N THR A 266 3.48 -7.08 -6.55
CA THR A 266 3.27 -5.69 -6.15
C THR A 266 4.52 -5.12 -5.46
N MET A 267 5.14 -5.87 -4.56
CA MET A 267 6.40 -5.47 -3.92
C MET A 267 7.53 -5.36 -4.94
N ILE A 268 7.69 -6.32 -5.85
CA ILE A 268 8.70 -6.26 -6.92
C ILE A 268 8.49 -5.02 -7.79
N ALA A 269 7.26 -4.78 -8.25
CA ALA A 269 6.95 -3.61 -9.08
C ALA A 269 7.33 -2.30 -8.39
N MET A 270 6.93 -2.12 -7.11
CA MET A 270 7.26 -0.93 -6.34
C MET A 270 8.76 -0.81 -6.00
N SER A 271 9.49 -1.92 -5.99
CA SER A 271 10.94 -1.95 -5.83
C SER A 271 11.66 -1.45 -7.09
N ILE A 272 11.24 -1.93 -8.27
CA ILE A 272 11.81 -1.53 -9.57
C ILE A 272 11.50 -0.05 -9.86
N PHE A 273 10.25 0.35 -9.67
CA PHE A 273 9.72 1.69 -9.93
C PHE A 273 9.73 2.59 -8.69
N HIS A 274 10.72 2.43 -7.81
CA HIS A 274 10.72 3.08 -6.50
C HIS A 274 10.59 4.62 -6.63
N PRO A 275 9.62 5.23 -5.92
CA PRO A 275 9.29 6.65 -6.06
C PRO A 275 10.41 7.61 -5.68
N SER A 276 11.35 7.18 -4.84
CA SER A 276 12.50 8.00 -4.45
C SER A 276 13.37 8.44 -5.61
N LYS A 277 13.34 7.71 -6.74
CA LYS A 277 14.08 8.09 -7.95
C LYS A 277 13.66 9.48 -8.48
N VAL A 278 12.44 9.91 -8.17
CA VAL A 278 11.87 11.21 -8.55
C VAL A 278 11.76 12.17 -7.38
N LEU A 279 11.23 11.68 -6.24
CA LEU A 279 10.81 12.50 -5.11
C LEU A 279 11.94 12.84 -4.12
N SER A 280 13.09 12.16 -4.16
CA SER A 280 14.21 12.37 -3.22
C SER A 280 15.18 13.46 -3.66
N GLN A 281 14.94 14.18 -4.76
CA GLN A 281 15.83 15.27 -5.14
C GLN A 281 15.49 16.53 -4.31
N PRO A 282 16.45 17.06 -3.54
CA PRO A 282 16.30 18.41 -3.01
C PRO A 282 16.14 19.34 -4.20
N THR A 283 15.04 20.08 -4.26
CA THR A 283 14.91 21.24 -5.14
C THR A 283 16.03 22.19 -4.77
N LYS A 284 17.15 22.18 -5.52
CA LYS A 284 18.13 23.25 -5.41
C LYS A 284 17.36 24.53 -5.66
N PRO A 285 17.34 25.47 -4.71
CA PRO A 285 16.77 26.78 -4.97
C PRO A 285 17.44 27.32 -6.24
N PRO A 286 16.71 28.02 -7.11
CA PRO A 286 17.31 28.63 -8.28
C PRO A 286 18.49 29.44 -7.78
N ARG A 287 19.67 29.17 -8.33
CA ARG A 287 20.89 29.88 -8.01
C ARG A 287 20.61 31.34 -8.38
N SER A 288 20.15 32.12 -7.39
CA SER A 288 20.01 33.56 -7.55
C SER A 288 21.35 33.98 -8.13
N SER A 289 21.32 34.50 -9.35
CA SER A 289 22.47 35.07 -9.99
C SER A 289 22.95 36.16 -9.01
N ARG A 290 23.96 35.82 -8.26
CA ARG A 290 24.69 36.75 -7.43
C ARG A 290 25.34 37.69 -8.44
N ARG A 291 24.53 38.66 -8.89
CA ARG A 291 24.96 39.79 -9.68
C ARG A 291 26.15 40.31 -8.92
N SER A 292 27.33 40.08 -9.44
CA SER A 292 28.56 40.65 -8.97
C SER A 292 28.34 42.17 -8.95
N ARG A 293 28.02 42.75 -7.81
CA ARG A 293 28.27 44.15 -7.55
C ARG A 293 29.77 44.28 -7.49
N SER A 294 30.39 44.41 -8.66
CA SER A 294 31.69 45.06 -8.74
C SER A 294 31.49 46.44 -8.18
N SER A 295 31.86 46.63 -6.94
CA SER A 295 32.05 47.95 -6.36
C SER A 295 33.15 48.61 -7.15
N GLY A 296 32.75 49.47 -8.09
CA GLY A 296 33.62 50.50 -8.62
C GLY A 296 34.00 51.44 -7.46
N ARG A 297 35.09 51.10 -6.79
CA ARG A 297 35.76 51.97 -5.86
C ARG A 297 36.49 53.01 -6.68
N SER A 298 35.77 54.05 -7.06
CA SER A 298 36.35 55.29 -7.60
C SER A 298 37.31 55.85 -6.53
N ARG A 299 38.58 55.79 -6.84
CA ARG A 299 39.68 56.44 -6.13
C ARG A 299 39.53 57.90 -6.44
N SER A 300 38.92 58.70 -5.52
CA SER A 300 39.00 60.16 -5.51
C SER A 300 40.43 60.51 -5.09
N ALA A 301 41.19 61.02 -6.08
CA ALA A 301 42.51 61.58 -5.84
C ALA A 301 42.34 62.93 -5.06
N ASN A 302 42.92 62.95 -3.89
CA ASN A 302 43.19 64.17 -3.16
C ASN A 302 44.05 65.05 -4.02
N LYS A 303 43.54 66.18 -4.43
CA LYS A 303 44.30 67.31 -4.96
C LYS A 303 44.29 68.42 -3.89
N GLU A 304 45.40 68.50 -3.13
CA GLU A 304 45.68 69.61 -2.29
C GLU A 304 45.86 70.86 -3.16
N LEU A 305 45.19 71.96 -2.74
CA LEU A 305 45.46 73.29 -3.23
C LEU A 305 46.04 74.10 -2.09
N PRO A 306 47.12 74.92 -2.33
CA PRO A 306 47.81 75.66 -1.27
C PRO A 306 47.06 76.89 -0.92
N LEU A 307 47.17 77.21 0.37
CA LEU A 307 46.77 78.49 0.99
C LEU A 307 47.58 79.64 0.37
N THR A 308 46.93 80.64 -0.13
CA THR A 308 47.48 82.01 -0.26
C THR A 308 46.73 82.92 0.68
N ARG A 309 47.54 83.53 1.43
CA ARG A 309 47.34 84.66 2.42
C ARG A 309 47.34 85.99 1.66
N GLU A 310 46.43 86.87 1.96
CA GLU A 310 46.57 88.34 1.91
C GLU A 310 45.23 88.93 2.37
N GLU A 311 45.20 89.57 3.53
CA GLU A 311 45.39 91.00 3.88
C GLU A 311 44.35 91.91 3.22
N VAL A 312 43.43 92.45 3.96
CA VAL A 312 43.26 93.80 4.57
C VAL A 312 41.96 93.81 5.37
#